data_10282a39882f14deac574a39caa4f862
#
_entry.id   10282a39882f14deac574a39caa4f862
#
_cell.length_a   1.000
_cell.length_b   1.000
_cell.length_c   1.000
_cell.angle_alpha   90.00
_cell.angle_beta   90.00
_cell.angle_gamma   90.00
#
_symmetry.space_group_name_H-M   'P 1'
#
loop_
_entity.id
_entity.type
_entity.pdbx_description
1 polymer ?
#
loop_
_entity_poly.entity_id
_entity_poly.type
_entity_poly.pdbx_seq_one_letter_code
_entity_poly.pdbx_strand_id
1 'polypeptide(L)'
;MKISVGVSSHHVHLKEEDLKTLFGNDYNLSKLRDLKQPGEFASTETVTLKTEKGIIENVRVLGPYRKYTQVEISKTDAYSLGIDPPVRKSGDILSSSPITIIGPSGVVALKEGCIISERHIHLTEKHLKEYNLENKDSVNVLIPGSKGGILFNVKLKVSRDAYFEFHLDTDCANAFSLKNGDIVDIIEE
;
A
#
# COMPACT_ATOMS: atom_id res chain seq x y z
N MET A 1 13.40 9.77 16.80
CA MET A 1 12.07 9.35 17.35
C MET A 1 11.73 7.97 16.83
N LYS A 2 11.28 7.04 17.71
CA LYS A 2 11.02 5.64 17.35
C LYS A 2 9.63 5.43 16.74
N ILE A 3 9.57 4.58 15.70
CA ILE A 3 8.32 4.23 15.02
C ILE A 3 8.33 2.76 14.60
N SER A 4 7.17 2.10 14.67
CA SER A 4 7.03 0.72 14.18
C SER A 4 6.91 0.67 12.66
N VAL A 5 7.39 -0.44 12.08
CA VAL A 5 7.35 -0.71 10.65
C VAL A 5 6.12 -1.54 10.29
N GLY A 6 5.42 -1.14 9.24
CA GLY A 6 4.40 -1.90 8.53
C GLY A 6 4.85 -2.22 7.11
N VAL A 7 5.01 -3.49 6.79
CA VAL A 7 5.38 -3.94 5.44
C VAL A 7 4.13 -4.31 4.66
N SER A 8 3.94 -3.67 3.51
CA SER A 8 2.83 -3.93 2.60
C SER A 8 3.30 -4.78 1.42
N SER A 9 2.69 -5.94 1.23
CA SER A 9 2.85 -6.70 -0.02
C SER A 9 1.83 -6.20 -1.06
N HIS A 10 1.88 -6.73 -2.28
CA HIS A 10 0.90 -6.40 -3.30
C HIS A 10 -0.53 -6.65 -2.82
N HIS A 11 -1.43 -5.73 -3.15
CA HIS A 11 -2.85 -5.79 -2.75
C HIS A 11 -3.72 -4.94 -3.66
N VAL A 12 -5.03 -5.11 -3.52
CA VAL A 12 -6.03 -4.38 -4.31
C VAL A 12 -7.06 -3.75 -3.38
N HIS A 13 -7.38 -2.49 -3.65
CA HIS A 13 -8.57 -1.83 -3.15
C HIS A 13 -9.59 -1.75 -4.29
N LEU A 14 -10.83 -2.15 -4.04
CA LEU A 14 -11.88 -2.16 -5.05
C LEU A 14 -12.90 -1.06 -4.79
N LYS A 15 -13.44 -0.47 -5.84
CA LYS A 15 -14.73 0.23 -5.77
C LYS A 15 -15.87 -0.79 -5.83
N GLU A 16 -17.05 -0.39 -5.40
CA GLU A 16 -18.20 -1.29 -5.25
C GLU A 16 -18.61 -1.97 -6.57
N GLU A 17 -18.61 -1.24 -7.69
CA GLU A 17 -18.99 -1.80 -8.99
C GLU A 17 -18.00 -2.87 -9.47
N ASP A 18 -16.70 -2.65 -9.24
CA ASP A 18 -15.67 -3.61 -9.62
C ASP A 18 -15.68 -4.84 -8.69
N LEU A 19 -16.01 -4.66 -7.41
CA LEU A 19 -16.25 -5.78 -6.50
C LEU A 19 -17.37 -6.68 -7.02
N LYS A 20 -18.51 -6.08 -7.40
CA LYS A 20 -19.64 -6.81 -7.98
C LYS A 20 -19.30 -7.53 -9.27
N THR A 21 -18.52 -6.90 -10.12
CA THR A 21 -18.04 -7.52 -11.38
C THR A 21 -17.16 -8.73 -11.10
N LEU A 22 -16.25 -8.64 -10.14
CA LEU A 22 -15.26 -9.68 -9.85
C LEU A 22 -15.84 -10.85 -9.05
N PHE A 23 -16.82 -10.60 -8.16
CA PHE A 23 -17.31 -11.57 -7.19
C PHE A 23 -18.81 -11.88 -7.28
N GLY A 24 -19.61 -11.06 -7.97
CA GLY A 24 -21.05 -11.18 -8.10
C GLY A 24 -21.81 -10.01 -7.49
N ASN A 25 -23.05 -9.78 -7.97
CA ASN A 25 -23.82 -8.58 -7.66
C ASN A 25 -24.12 -8.35 -6.17
N ASP A 26 -24.36 -9.42 -5.42
CA ASP A 26 -24.73 -9.34 -4.00
C ASP A 26 -23.57 -9.67 -3.06
N TYR A 27 -22.33 -9.65 -3.60
CA TYR A 27 -21.16 -10.04 -2.86
C TYR A 27 -20.67 -8.93 -1.92
N ASN A 28 -20.30 -9.33 -0.70
CA ASN A 28 -19.66 -8.47 0.29
C ASN A 28 -18.34 -9.08 0.72
N LEU A 29 -17.33 -8.23 0.94
CA LEU A 29 -16.03 -8.68 1.42
C LEU A 29 -16.14 -9.32 2.81
N SER A 30 -15.55 -10.50 2.96
CA SER A 30 -15.48 -11.22 4.24
C SER A 30 -14.19 -10.86 4.96
N LYS A 31 -14.31 -10.28 6.16
CA LYS A 31 -13.13 -9.90 6.94
C LYS A 31 -12.36 -11.14 7.39
N LEU A 32 -11.08 -11.21 7.00
CA LEU A 32 -10.11 -12.19 7.50
C LEU A 32 -9.47 -11.70 8.82
N ARG A 33 -9.01 -10.44 8.85
CA ARG A 33 -8.42 -9.81 10.04
C ARG A 33 -8.42 -8.30 9.90
N ASP A 34 -8.47 -7.59 11.01
CA ASP A 34 -8.26 -6.14 11.02
C ASP A 34 -6.80 -5.79 10.68
N LEU A 35 -6.60 -4.67 9.99
CA LEU A 35 -5.31 -4.03 9.84
C LEU A 35 -5.09 -3.02 10.97
N LYS A 36 -3.86 -2.59 11.19
CA LYS A 36 -3.56 -1.61 12.23
C LYS A 36 -4.16 -0.23 11.94
N GLN A 37 -4.29 0.12 10.66
CA GLN A 37 -4.96 1.37 10.29
C GLN A 37 -6.47 1.26 10.57
N PRO A 38 -7.04 2.20 11.33
CA PRO A 38 -8.44 2.12 11.76
C PRO A 38 -9.42 1.99 10.59
N GLY A 39 -10.35 1.04 10.69
CA GLY A 39 -11.38 0.79 9.70
C GLY A 39 -10.94 -0.03 8.48
N GLU A 40 -9.66 -0.30 8.33
CA GLU A 40 -9.14 -1.16 7.25
C GLU A 40 -9.02 -2.62 7.70
N PHE A 41 -9.22 -3.54 6.76
CA PHE A 41 -9.09 -4.97 7.03
C PHE A 41 -8.56 -5.73 5.80
N ALA A 42 -7.84 -6.82 6.02
CA ALA A 42 -7.59 -7.81 4.99
C ALA A 42 -8.83 -8.69 4.86
N SER A 43 -9.31 -8.87 3.63
CA SER A 43 -10.44 -9.76 3.37
C SER A 43 -9.99 -11.20 3.10
N THR A 44 -10.91 -12.15 3.05
CA THR A 44 -10.63 -13.54 2.62
C THR A 44 -10.44 -13.64 1.11
N GLU A 45 -10.97 -12.66 0.37
CA GLU A 45 -10.97 -12.62 -1.08
C GLU A 45 -9.58 -12.32 -1.64
N THR A 46 -9.28 -13.00 -2.74
CA THR A 46 -8.09 -12.74 -3.56
C THR A 46 -8.49 -12.62 -5.02
N VAL A 47 -7.66 -11.93 -5.76
CA VAL A 47 -7.79 -11.78 -7.22
C VAL A 47 -6.47 -12.12 -7.89
N THR A 48 -6.51 -12.27 -9.20
CA THR A 48 -5.32 -12.42 -10.04
C THR A 48 -5.08 -11.12 -10.81
N LEU A 49 -3.85 -10.62 -10.74
CA LEU A 49 -3.38 -9.51 -11.58
C LEU A 49 -2.77 -10.08 -12.86
N LYS A 50 -3.13 -9.50 -14.00
CA LYS A 50 -2.65 -9.96 -15.30
C LYS A 50 -2.29 -8.79 -16.20
N THR A 51 -1.22 -8.99 -16.96
CA THR A 51 -0.81 -8.16 -18.09
C THR A 51 -0.56 -9.06 -19.31
N GLU A 52 -0.07 -8.51 -20.40
CA GLU A 52 0.38 -9.30 -21.56
C GLU A 52 1.61 -10.16 -21.24
N LYS A 53 2.43 -9.75 -20.26
CA LYS A 53 3.74 -10.36 -19.99
C LYS A 53 3.79 -11.22 -18.74
N GLY A 54 2.85 -11.04 -17.80
CA GLY A 54 2.92 -11.76 -16.54
C GLY A 54 1.59 -11.85 -15.79
N ILE A 55 1.59 -12.71 -14.78
CA ILE A 55 0.46 -12.97 -13.88
C ILE A 55 0.97 -13.02 -12.44
N ILE A 56 0.21 -12.43 -11.51
CA ILE A 56 0.38 -12.61 -10.08
C ILE A 56 -0.95 -13.07 -9.51
N GLU A 57 -0.96 -14.24 -8.91
CA GLU A 57 -2.13 -14.86 -8.32
C GLU A 57 -2.22 -14.59 -6.81
N ASN A 58 -3.40 -14.84 -6.23
CA ASN A 58 -3.67 -14.73 -4.79
C ASN A 58 -3.40 -13.33 -4.20
N VAL A 59 -3.57 -12.29 -4.99
CA VAL A 59 -3.43 -10.91 -4.54
C VAL A 59 -4.61 -10.54 -3.64
N ARG A 60 -4.30 -10.14 -2.41
CA ARG A 60 -5.29 -9.87 -1.37
C ARG A 60 -6.12 -8.62 -1.68
N VAL A 61 -7.43 -8.74 -1.53
CA VAL A 61 -8.32 -7.58 -1.50
C VAL A 61 -8.33 -6.99 -0.09
N LEU A 62 -8.13 -5.68 0.01
CA LEU A 62 -8.25 -4.94 1.26
C LEU A 62 -9.57 -4.18 1.29
N GLY A 63 -10.28 -4.31 2.40
CA GLY A 63 -11.51 -3.58 2.66
C GLY A 63 -11.32 -2.43 3.64
N PRO A 64 -12.34 -1.58 3.70
CA PRO A 64 -13.60 -1.58 2.95
C PRO A 64 -13.41 -1.18 1.48
N TYR A 65 -14.43 -1.30 0.64
CA TYR A 65 -14.36 -0.78 -0.72
C TYR A 65 -14.21 0.74 -0.72
N ARG A 66 -13.59 1.24 -1.77
CA ARG A 66 -13.24 2.67 -1.95
C ARG A 66 -14.03 3.31 -3.10
N LYS A 67 -13.82 4.60 -3.31
CA LYS A 67 -14.44 5.33 -4.45
C LYS A 67 -13.79 4.98 -5.80
N TYR A 68 -12.63 4.35 -5.80
CA TYR A 68 -11.86 3.95 -6.98
C TYR A 68 -11.19 2.60 -6.73
N THR A 69 -10.92 1.88 -7.81
CA THR A 69 -10.12 0.66 -7.76
C THR A 69 -8.65 1.01 -7.94
N GLN A 70 -7.80 0.48 -7.04
CA GLN A 70 -6.36 0.71 -7.04
C GLN A 70 -5.63 -0.58 -6.75
N VAL A 71 -4.56 -0.81 -7.50
CA VAL A 71 -3.62 -1.91 -7.31
C VAL A 71 -2.29 -1.33 -6.83
N GLU A 72 -1.81 -1.79 -5.69
CA GLU A 72 -0.49 -1.46 -5.17
C GLU A 72 0.42 -2.67 -5.28
N ILE A 73 1.56 -2.50 -5.93
CA ILE A 73 2.56 -3.55 -6.15
C ILE A 73 3.97 -3.03 -5.84
N SER A 74 4.91 -3.95 -5.68
CA SER A 74 6.33 -3.62 -5.58
C SER A 74 6.97 -3.42 -6.97
N LYS A 75 8.20 -2.92 -7.02
CA LYS A 75 8.97 -2.83 -8.26
C LYS A 75 9.32 -4.22 -8.81
N THR A 76 9.58 -5.18 -7.94
CA THR A 76 9.80 -6.59 -8.31
C THR A 76 8.55 -7.21 -8.94
N ASP A 77 7.37 -6.95 -8.37
CA ASP A 77 6.09 -7.37 -8.97
C ASP A 77 5.89 -6.73 -10.34
N ALA A 78 6.18 -5.42 -10.46
CA ALA A 78 6.08 -4.68 -11.72
C ALA A 78 6.98 -5.27 -12.81
N TYR A 79 8.21 -5.66 -12.44
CA TYR A 79 9.12 -6.35 -13.35
C TYR A 79 8.54 -7.68 -13.82
N SER A 80 7.98 -8.48 -12.91
CA SER A 80 7.34 -9.76 -13.22
C SER A 80 6.12 -9.61 -14.13
N LEU A 81 5.37 -8.53 -13.97
CA LEU A 81 4.23 -8.18 -14.81
C LEU A 81 4.64 -7.49 -16.12
N GLY A 82 5.90 -7.08 -16.26
CA GLY A 82 6.40 -6.37 -17.43
C GLY A 82 5.77 -4.99 -17.68
N ILE A 83 5.44 -4.28 -16.59
CA ILE A 83 4.91 -2.92 -16.58
C ILE A 83 5.80 -1.99 -15.74
N ASP A 84 5.62 -0.68 -15.88
CA ASP A 84 6.38 0.33 -15.13
C ASP A 84 5.43 1.34 -14.45
N PRO A 85 4.78 0.94 -13.34
CA PRO A 85 3.88 1.83 -12.61
C PRO A 85 4.66 2.98 -11.96
N PRO A 86 4.07 4.19 -11.93
CA PRO A 86 4.68 5.30 -11.21
C PRO A 86 4.64 5.07 -9.69
N VAL A 87 5.65 5.63 -9.00
CA VAL A 87 5.60 5.76 -7.54
C VAL A 87 4.67 6.91 -7.19
N ARG A 88 3.62 6.64 -6.43
CA ARG A 88 2.55 7.58 -6.12
C ARG A 88 2.06 7.44 -4.67
N LYS A 89 1.51 8.52 -4.16
CA LYS A 89 0.68 8.47 -2.96
C LYS A 89 -0.57 7.61 -3.25
N SER A 90 -0.94 6.73 -2.32
CA SER A 90 -2.20 5.98 -2.43
C SER A 90 -3.39 6.93 -2.63
N GLY A 91 -4.16 6.70 -3.69
CA GLY A 91 -5.25 7.57 -4.16
C GLY A 91 -4.90 8.44 -5.37
N ASP A 92 -3.64 8.64 -5.65
CA ASP A 92 -3.19 9.35 -6.87
C ASP A 92 -2.96 8.33 -7.99
N ILE A 93 -4.04 7.99 -8.70
CA ILE A 93 -4.04 6.97 -9.75
C ILE A 93 -4.07 7.53 -11.17
N LEU A 94 -4.20 8.86 -11.32
CA LEU A 94 -4.29 9.49 -12.63
C LEU A 94 -3.05 9.21 -13.48
N SER A 95 -3.26 8.74 -14.71
CA SER A 95 -2.19 8.37 -15.64
C SER A 95 -1.20 7.32 -15.09
N SER A 96 -1.65 6.48 -14.14
CA SER A 96 -0.90 5.33 -13.67
C SER A 96 -1.00 4.14 -14.64
N SER A 97 -0.32 3.04 -14.36
CA SER A 97 -0.27 1.91 -15.29
C SER A 97 -1.60 1.17 -15.42
N PRO A 98 -1.94 0.69 -16.62
CA PRO A 98 -3.07 -0.21 -16.84
C PRO A 98 -2.78 -1.58 -16.24
N ILE A 99 -3.83 -2.28 -15.81
CA ILE A 99 -3.74 -3.66 -15.32
C ILE A 99 -5.11 -4.35 -15.41
N THR A 100 -5.10 -5.65 -15.63
CA THR A 100 -6.30 -6.49 -15.59
C THR A 100 -6.39 -7.22 -14.27
N ILE A 101 -7.56 -7.15 -13.64
CA ILE A 101 -7.91 -7.86 -12.40
C ILE A 101 -8.90 -8.96 -12.75
N ILE A 102 -8.61 -10.19 -12.35
CA ILE A 102 -9.45 -11.36 -12.58
C ILE A 102 -9.95 -11.86 -11.24
N GLY A 103 -11.25 -11.93 -11.09
CA GLY A 103 -11.96 -12.54 -9.96
C GLY A 103 -12.68 -13.82 -10.37
N PRO A 104 -13.34 -14.50 -9.42
CA PRO A 104 -14.04 -15.76 -9.68
C PRO A 104 -15.25 -15.60 -10.62
N SER A 105 -15.87 -14.43 -10.67
CA SER A 105 -17.10 -14.20 -11.45
C SER A 105 -16.90 -13.30 -12.67
N GLY A 106 -15.76 -12.62 -12.79
CA GLY A 106 -15.53 -11.71 -13.89
C GLY A 106 -14.15 -11.07 -13.93
N VAL A 107 -14.00 -10.13 -14.85
CA VAL A 107 -12.73 -9.46 -15.15
C VAL A 107 -12.95 -7.95 -15.19
N VAL A 108 -12.03 -7.21 -14.61
CA VAL A 108 -11.96 -5.74 -14.67
C VAL A 108 -10.64 -5.31 -15.32
N ALA A 109 -10.72 -4.64 -16.45
CA ALA A 109 -9.57 -4.08 -17.15
C ALA A 109 -9.46 -2.59 -16.81
N LEU A 110 -8.50 -2.23 -15.97
CA LEU A 110 -8.20 -0.86 -15.62
C LEU A 110 -7.31 -0.20 -16.67
N LYS A 111 -7.70 0.97 -17.18
CA LYS A 111 -6.84 1.79 -18.05
C LYS A 111 -5.74 2.51 -17.24
N GLU A 112 -6.03 2.79 -15.98
CA GLU A 112 -5.15 3.37 -14.95
C GLU A 112 -5.58 2.81 -13.59
N GLY A 113 -4.70 2.80 -12.58
CA GLY A 113 -5.03 2.29 -11.24
C GLY A 113 -3.90 1.45 -10.62
N CYS A 114 -2.87 1.07 -11.38
CA CYS A 114 -1.73 0.34 -10.83
C CYS A 114 -0.58 1.31 -10.52
N ILE A 115 -0.15 1.32 -9.24
CA ILE A 115 0.90 2.18 -8.71
C ILE A 115 1.89 1.37 -7.88
N ILE A 116 3.07 1.94 -7.65
CA ILE A 116 3.95 1.60 -6.54
C ILE A 116 3.69 2.63 -5.44
N SER A 117 3.26 2.19 -4.27
CA SER A 117 2.99 3.12 -3.17
C SER A 117 4.29 3.74 -2.65
N GLU A 118 4.33 5.07 -2.53
CA GLU A 118 5.46 5.74 -1.91
C GLU A 118 5.56 5.40 -0.43
N ARG A 119 6.78 5.37 0.10
CA ARG A 119 7.02 5.16 1.53
C ARG A 119 6.40 6.30 2.32
N HIS A 120 5.66 5.97 3.38
CA HIS A 120 4.97 6.98 4.14
C HIS A 120 4.79 6.60 5.60
N ILE A 121 4.60 7.61 6.43
CA ILE A 121 4.23 7.46 7.84
C ILE A 121 2.78 7.87 7.97
N HIS A 122 1.94 6.96 8.47
CA HIS A 122 0.60 7.28 8.92
C HIS A 122 0.68 8.03 10.25
N LEU A 123 0.02 9.16 10.35
CA LEU A 123 0.00 9.98 11.56
C LEU A 123 -1.25 10.86 11.61
N THR A 124 -1.55 11.35 12.80
CA THR A 124 -2.62 12.32 13.04
C THR A 124 -2.05 13.73 13.19
N GLU A 125 -2.88 14.74 13.16
CA GLU A 125 -2.49 16.13 13.50
C GLU A 125 -1.90 16.26 14.90
N LYS A 126 -2.36 15.42 15.85
CA LYS A 126 -1.78 15.36 17.20
C LYS A 126 -0.30 14.95 17.14
N HIS A 127 0.02 13.92 16.35
CA HIS A 127 1.39 13.47 16.15
C HIS A 127 2.28 14.53 15.49
N LEU A 128 1.74 15.28 14.50
CA LEU A 128 2.49 16.38 13.88
C LEU A 128 2.95 17.39 14.93
N LYS A 129 2.05 17.83 15.83
CA LYS A 129 2.33 18.77 16.89
C LYS A 129 3.28 18.20 17.95
N GLU A 130 3.01 16.97 18.41
CA GLU A 130 3.81 16.28 19.43
C GLU A 130 5.26 16.11 19.00
N TYR A 131 5.50 15.92 17.71
CA TYR A 131 6.83 15.62 17.16
C TYR A 131 7.44 16.78 16.34
N ASN A 132 6.85 17.99 16.39
CA ASN A 132 7.30 19.18 15.66
C ASN A 132 7.45 18.96 14.12
N LEU A 133 6.50 18.22 13.52
CA LEU A 133 6.51 17.88 12.11
C LEU A 133 5.53 18.72 11.26
N GLU A 134 4.88 19.75 11.84
CA GLU A 134 3.78 20.50 11.22
C GLU A 134 4.14 21.20 9.91
N ASN A 135 5.41 21.53 9.71
CA ASN A 135 5.91 22.23 8.52
C ASN A 135 6.71 21.32 7.59
N LYS A 136 6.55 20.00 7.72
CA LYS A 136 7.29 19.01 6.93
C LYS A 136 6.34 18.19 6.06
N ASP A 137 6.68 18.01 4.79
CA ASP A 137 5.99 17.07 3.88
C ASP A 137 6.57 15.66 3.96
N SER A 138 7.81 15.55 4.39
CA SER A 138 8.54 14.29 4.52
C SER A 138 9.60 14.36 5.62
N VAL A 139 10.07 13.21 6.03
CA VAL A 139 11.14 13.01 7.00
C VAL A 139 12.13 11.96 6.50
N ASN A 140 13.26 11.83 7.18
CA ASN A 140 14.21 10.76 6.96
C ASN A 140 14.04 9.68 8.03
N VAL A 141 14.25 8.42 7.66
CA VAL A 141 14.14 7.27 8.57
C VAL A 141 15.46 6.53 8.61
N LEU A 142 16.08 6.47 9.78
CA LEU A 142 17.27 5.69 10.07
C LEU A 142 16.87 4.27 10.44
N ILE A 143 17.42 3.31 9.72
CA ILE A 143 17.22 1.89 9.94
C ILE A 143 18.50 1.32 10.54
N PRO A 144 18.48 0.80 11.77
CA PRO A 144 19.64 0.21 12.41
C PRO A 144 19.94 -1.21 11.87
N GLY A 145 21.13 -1.72 12.18
CA GLY A 145 21.50 -3.10 11.90
C GLY A 145 22.52 -3.28 10.77
N SER A 146 22.87 -4.54 10.46
CA SER A 146 23.92 -4.88 9.50
C SER A 146 23.57 -4.50 8.05
N LYS A 147 22.28 -4.44 7.71
CA LYS A 147 21.76 -3.91 6.44
C LYS A 147 21.09 -2.55 6.64
N GLY A 148 21.51 -1.83 7.69
CA GLY A 148 20.96 -0.53 8.02
C GLY A 148 21.32 0.57 7.02
N GLY A 149 20.63 1.70 7.15
CA GLY A 149 20.83 2.86 6.28
C GLY A 149 19.81 3.96 6.58
N ILE A 150 19.76 4.95 5.71
CA ILE A 150 18.78 6.04 5.82
C ILE A 150 17.87 6.02 4.59
N LEU A 151 16.58 6.02 4.82
CA LEU A 151 15.57 6.24 3.80
C LEU A 151 15.17 7.71 3.81
N PHE A 152 15.50 8.40 2.72
CA PHE A 152 15.12 9.80 2.52
C PHE A 152 13.70 9.93 1.98
N ASN A 153 13.11 11.13 2.17
CA ASN A 153 11.82 11.50 1.55
C ASN A 153 10.65 10.59 1.93
N VAL A 154 10.60 10.11 3.16
CA VAL A 154 9.46 9.35 3.67
C VAL A 154 8.31 10.32 3.92
N LYS A 155 7.20 10.16 3.18
CA LYS A 155 6.08 11.10 3.18
C LYS A 155 5.27 11.03 4.48
N LEU A 156 4.75 12.17 4.91
CA LEU A 156 3.83 12.26 6.04
C LEU A 156 2.39 12.18 5.53
N LYS A 157 1.68 11.10 5.88
CA LYS A 157 0.28 10.84 5.49
C LYS A 157 -0.64 11.11 6.67
N VAL A 158 -1.08 12.36 6.77
CA VAL A 158 -1.95 12.81 7.86
C VAL A 158 -3.39 12.35 7.61
N SER A 159 -4.01 11.76 8.62
CA SER A 159 -5.44 11.46 8.63
C SER A 159 -6.00 11.59 10.05
N ARG A 160 -7.33 11.69 10.17
CA ARG A 160 -8.00 11.92 11.46
C ARG A 160 -7.72 10.81 12.47
N ASP A 161 -7.77 9.56 12.03
CA ASP A 161 -7.73 8.37 12.88
C ASP A 161 -6.62 7.42 12.41
N ALA A 162 -5.37 7.90 12.35
CA ALA A 162 -4.22 7.10 11.95
C ALA A 162 -3.59 6.33 13.11
N TYR A 163 -3.24 5.09 12.89
CA TYR A 163 -2.25 4.38 13.70
C TYR A 163 -0.86 4.84 13.29
N PHE A 164 -0.03 5.29 14.24
CA PHE A 164 1.31 5.83 13.97
C PHE A 164 2.26 4.71 13.58
N GLU A 165 2.52 4.59 12.28
CA GLU A 165 3.32 3.51 11.70
C GLU A 165 3.99 3.94 10.39
N PHE A 166 5.22 3.51 10.20
CA PHE A 166 5.97 3.68 8.96
C PHE A 166 5.67 2.54 7.99
N HIS A 167 5.11 2.86 6.83
CA HIS A 167 4.76 1.91 5.77
C HIS A 167 5.73 1.96 4.60
N LEU A 168 6.12 0.78 4.14
CA LEU A 168 6.95 0.56 2.95
C LEU A 168 6.57 -0.77 2.29
N ASP A 169 6.96 -0.92 1.02
CA ASP A 169 6.74 -2.16 0.27
C ASP A 169 7.74 -3.27 0.64
N THR A 170 7.50 -4.45 0.09
CA THR A 170 8.37 -5.63 0.30
C THR A 170 9.78 -5.45 -0.23
N ASP A 171 9.99 -4.70 -1.32
CA ASP A 171 11.33 -4.48 -1.88
C ASP A 171 12.18 -3.61 -0.96
N CYS A 172 11.60 -2.51 -0.46
CA CYS A 172 12.24 -1.68 0.54
C CYS A 172 12.51 -2.47 1.84
N ALA A 173 11.55 -3.25 2.32
CA ALA A 173 11.73 -4.07 3.52
C ALA A 173 12.87 -5.09 3.35
N ASN A 174 12.92 -5.79 2.24
CA ASN A 174 13.96 -6.78 1.93
C ASN A 174 15.35 -6.14 1.81
N ALA A 175 15.45 -4.95 1.20
CA ALA A 175 16.71 -4.23 1.07
C ALA A 175 17.36 -3.96 2.42
N PHE A 176 16.57 -3.65 3.45
CA PHE A 176 17.01 -3.32 4.79
C PHE A 176 16.80 -4.44 5.83
N SER A 177 16.36 -5.63 5.39
CA SER A 177 16.03 -6.77 6.28
C SER A 177 14.98 -6.42 7.34
N LEU A 178 14.01 -5.58 7.00
CA LEU A 178 12.90 -5.19 7.87
C LEU A 178 11.73 -6.17 7.80
N LYS A 179 11.01 -6.28 8.90
CA LYS A 179 9.75 -7.01 9.02
C LYS A 179 8.72 -6.20 9.79
N ASN A 180 7.47 -6.62 9.70
CA ASN A 180 6.38 -6.01 10.47
C ASN A 180 6.69 -5.95 11.98
N GLY A 181 6.54 -4.77 12.56
CA GLY A 181 6.75 -4.52 13.98
C GLY A 181 8.19 -4.18 14.38
N ASP A 182 9.15 -4.22 13.45
CA ASP A 182 10.50 -3.70 13.73
C ASP A 182 10.42 -2.21 14.07
N ILE A 183 11.36 -1.75 14.87
CA ILE A 183 11.43 -0.36 15.30
C ILE A 183 12.58 0.36 14.60
N VAL A 184 12.26 1.48 14.00
CA VAL A 184 13.22 2.36 13.31
C VAL A 184 13.14 3.78 13.89
N ASP A 185 14.05 4.64 13.49
CA ASP A 185 14.14 6.00 14.02
C ASP A 185 13.84 7.04 12.96
N ILE A 186 12.82 7.87 13.18
CA ILE A 186 12.66 9.11 12.43
C ILE A 186 13.76 10.07 12.88
N ILE A 187 14.52 10.60 11.92
CA ILE A 187 15.61 11.56 12.15
C ILE A 187 15.28 12.88 11.46
N GLU A 188 15.73 13.96 12.05
CA GLU A 188 15.71 15.28 11.43
C GLU A 188 16.84 15.41 10.41
N GLU A 189 16.66 16.28 9.43
CA GLU A 189 17.72 16.65 8.48
C GLU A 189 18.85 17.38 9.17
#